data_c02f2686064d4e62799988a58d0a700d
#
_entry.id   c02f2686064d4e62799988a58d0a700d
#
_cell.length_a   1.000
_cell.length_b   1.000
_cell.length_c   1.000
_cell.angle_alpha   90.00
_cell.angle_beta   90.00
_cell.angle_gamma   90.00
#
_symmetry.space_group_name_H-M   'P 1'
#
loop_
_entity.id
_entity.type
_entity.pdbx_description
1 polymer ?
#
loop_
_entity_poly.entity_id
_entity_poly.type
_entity_poly.pdbx_seq_one_letter_code
_entity_poly.pdbx_strand_id
1 'polypeptide(L)'
;MALSIDQKRLKATKFPPEFDRKVDIEKVNIDLMKKWIAQKITDILGDEDDIVVETCYNLVEQSQFPKIKEIQIQLTGFLNKDTAAFCKELWDLMLSAQDSPMGVPKEMLEAKKLELQQEQVRHS
;
A
#
# COMPACT_ATOMS: atom_id res chain seq x y z
N MET A 1 29.31 2.35 15.38
CA MET A 1 28.98 2.56 13.97
C MET A 1 27.95 3.67 13.82
N ALA A 2 28.19 4.59 12.90
CA ALA A 2 27.20 5.63 12.61
C ALA A 2 25.98 5.00 11.94
N LEU A 3 24.79 5.39 12.37
CA LEU A 3 23.56 4.95 11.73
C LEU A 3 23.47 5.54 10.31
N SER A 4 22.92 4.78 9.38
CA SER A 4 22.64 5.30 8.05
C SER A 4 21.61 6.43 8.15
N ILE A 5 21.53 7.26 7.10
CA ILE A 5 20.55 8.34 7.05
C ILE A 5 19.12 7.77 7.22
N ASP A 6 18.85 6.64 6.59
CA ASP A 6 17.54 5.98 6.69
C ASP A 6 17.24 5.53 8.12
N GLN A 7 18.23 4.98 8.82
CA GLN A 7 18.04 4.57 10.21
C GLN A 7 17.77 5.75 11.12
N LYS A 8 18.43 6.88 10.87
CA LYS A 8 18.19 8.11 11.62
C LYS A 8 16.77 8.63 11.38
N ARG A 9 16.32 8.58 10.14
CA ARG A 9 14.95 8.99 9.77
C ARG A 9 13.91 8.08 10.42
N LEU A 10 14.17 6.76 10.47
CA LEU A 10 13.29 5.81 11.13
C LEU A 10 13.10 6.15 12.60
N LYS A 11 14.18 6.52 13.30
CA LYS A 11 14.11 6.87 14.71
C LYS A 11 13.43 8.21 14.95
N ALA A 12 13.59 9.15 14.01
CA ALA A 12 13.07 10.51 14.15
C ALA A 12 11.61 10.62 13.74
N THR A 13 11.09 9.68 12.98
CA THR A 13 9.74 9.74 12.43
C THR A 13 8.74 9.04 13.37
N LYS A 14 7.60 9.70 13.63
CA LYS A 14 6.50 9.07 14.34
C LYS A 14 5.61 8.33 13.35
N PHE A 15 5.43 7.03 13.60
CA PHE A 15 4.60 6.19 12.74
C PHE A 15 3.28 5.85 13.45
N PRO A 16 2.19 5.62 12.68
CA PRO A 16 0.94 5.15 13.27
C PRO A 16 1.11 3.81 13.98
N PRO A 17 0.32 3.51 15.02
CA PRO A 17 0.39 2.22 15.72
C PRO A 17 0.19 1.03 14.80
N GLU A 18 -0.58 1.18 13.73
CA GLU A 18 -0.85 0.13 12.74
C GLU A 18 0.42 -0.38 12.09
N PHE A 19 1.47 0.45 12.03
CA PHE A 19 2.74 0.07 11.40
C PHE A 19 3.53 -0.94 12.23
N ASP A 20 3.16 -1.16 13.49
CA ASP A 20 3.75 -2.19 14.32
C ASP A 20 3.14 -3.57 14.07
N ARG A 21 2.02 -3.63 13.35
CA ARG A 21 1.37 -4.88 12.97
C ARG A 21 2.01 -5.41 11.70
N LYS A 22 2.24 -6.72 11.66
CA LYS A 22 2.85 -7.38 10.50
C LYS A 22 1.82 -7.70 9.44
N VAL A 23 2.21 -7.56 8.19
CA VAL A 23 1.43 -8.01 7.04
C VAL A 23 2.18 -9.15 6.37
N ASP A 24 1.48 -10.23 6.10
CA ASP A 24 1.97 -11.37 5.31
C ASP A 24 1.44 -11.20 3.88
N ILE A 25 2.31 -10.84 2.95
CA ILE A 25 1.88 -10.57 1.57
C ILE A 25 1.34 -11.82 0.86
N GLU A 26 1.69 -13.01 1.34
CA GLU A 26 1.14 -14.25 0.78
C GLU A 26 -0.37 -14.37 1.03
N LYS A 27 -0.87 -13.70 2.05
CA LYS A 27 -2.30 -13.65 2.38
C LYS A 27 -3.04 -12.50 1.71
N VAL A 28 -2.32 -11.67 0.96
CA VAL A 28 -2.86 -10.48 0.30
C VAL A 28 -2.89 -10.70 -1.22
N ASN A 29 -3.97 -10.27 -1.86
CA ASN A 29 -4.04 -10.27 -3.32
C ASN A 29 -3.15 -9.13 -3.84
N ILE A 30 -1.91 -9.46 -4.13
CA ILE A 30 -0.90 -8.47 -4.52
C ILE A 30 -1.26 -7.80 -5.85
N ASP A 31 -1.81 -8.52 -6.80
CA ASP A 31 -2.18 -7.95 -8.10
C ASP A 31 -3.21 -6.82 -7.93
N LEU A 32 -4.17 -7.03 -7.04
CA LEU A 32 -5.15 -6.00 -6.72
C LEU A 32 -4.51 -4.80 -6.03
N MET A 33 -3.61 -5.06 -5.09
CA MET A 33 -2.89 -3.99 -4.39
C MET A 33 -2.01 -3.19 -5.34
N LYS A 34 -1.38 -3.84 -6.32
CA LYS A 34 -0.58 -3.15 -7.33
C LYS A 34 -1.43 -2.17 -8.13
N LYS A 35 -2.64 -2.56 -8.50
CA LYS A 35 -3.56 -1.66 -9.21
C LYS A 35 -3.90 -0.44 -8.38
N TRP A 36 -4.19 -0.65 -7.10
CA TRP A 36 -4.47 0.44 -6.18
C TRP A 36 -3.27 1.37 -6.02
N ILE A 37 -2.08 0.78 -5.85
CA ILE A 37 -0.83 1.54 -5.70
C ILE A 37 -0.59 2.42 -6.93
N ALA A 38 -0.72 1.85 -8.13
CA ALA A 38 -0.50 2.59 -9.38
C ALA A 38 -1.48 3.75 -9.50
N GLN A 39 -2.75 3.52 -9.23
CA GLN A 39 -3.78 4.55 -9.30
C GLN A 39 -3.53 5.66 -8.27
N LYS A 40 -3.20 5.27 -7.04
CA LYS A 40 -3.00 6.24 -5.97
C LYS A 40 -1.76 7.12 -6.21
N ILE A 41 -0.66 6.52 -6.66
CA ILE A 41 0.55 7.25 -6.97
C ILE A 41 0.29 8.23 -8.13
N THR A 42 -0.43 7.78 -9.15
CA THR A 42 -0.81 8.65 -10.28
C THR A 42 -1.66 9.83 -9.79
N ASP A 43 -2.60 9.58 -8.89
CA ASP A 43 -3.43 10.63 -8.31
C ASP A 43 -2.59 11.64 -7.51
N ILE A 44 -1.62 11.17 -6.73
CA ILE A 44 -0.76 12.02 -5.91
C ILE A 44 0.15 12.89 -6.79
N LEU A 45 0.78 12.28 -7.79
CA LEU A 45 1.75 12.96 -8.66
C LEU A 45 1.08 13.78 -9.77
N GLY A 46 -0.16 13.47 -10.08
CA GLY A 46 -0.89 14.11 -11.17
C GLY A 46 -0.45 13.64 -12.56
N ASP A 47 0.36 12.59 -12.63
CA ASP A 47 0.88 12.05 -13.88
C ASP A 47 1.30 10.59 -13.67
N GLU A 48 1.32 9.80 -14.73
CA GLU A 48 1.79 8.41 -14.65
C GLU A 48 3.32 8.40 -14.58
N ASP A 49 3.84 7.80 -13.51
CA ASP A 49 5.29 7.65 -13.33
C ASP A 49 5.60 6.18 -13.01
N ASP A 50 5.91 5.43 -14.06
CA ASP A 50 6.17 4.00 -13.93
C ASP A 50 7.37 3.70 -13.02
N ILE A 51 8.34 4.60 -12.97
CA ILE A 51 9.53 4.42 -12.13
C ILE A 51 9.14 4.42 -10.66
N VAL A 52 8.34 5.40 -10.24
CA VAL A 52 7.88 5.49 -8.84
C VAL A 52 6.97 4.31 -8.51
N VAL A 53 6.05 3.96 -9.42
CA VAL A 53 5.13 2.84 -9.24
C VAL A 53 5.90 1.52 -9.09
N GLU A 54 6.84 1.23 -9.97
CA GLU A 54 7.64 0.01 -9.91
C GLU A 54 8.51 -0.03 -8.65
N THR A 55 9.06 1.11 -8.25
CA THR A 55 9.84 1.20 -7.02
C THR A 55 8.98 0.78 -5.83
N CYS A 56 7.75 1.27 -5.76
CA CYS A 56 6.83 0.90 -4.70
C CYS A 56 6.51 -0.60 -4.73
N TYR A 57 6.26 -1.16 -5.92
CA TYR A 57 6.01 -2.60 -6.08
C TYR A 57 7.18 -3.42 -5.53
N ASN A 58 8.40 -3.05 -5.92
CA ASN A 58 9.59 -3.77 -5.48
C ASN A 58 9.77 -3.71 -3.97
N LEU A 59 9.50 -2.57 -3.37
CA LEU A 59 9.60 -2.40 -1.92
C LEU A 59 8.58 -3.27 -1.18
N VAL A 60 7.36 -3.35 -1.68
CA VAL A 60 6.30 -4.15 -1.06
C VAL A 60 6.57 -5.64 -1.23
N GLU A 61 7.07 -6.06 -2.40
CA GLU A 61 7.30 -7.47 -2.71
C GLU A 61 8.69 -7.97 -2.29
N GLN A 62 9.51 -7.11 -1.71
CA GLN A 62 10.89 -7.44 -1.36
C GLN A 62 10.99 -8.59 -0.35
N SER A 63 9.99 -8.75 0.51
CA SER A 63 9.95 -9.85 1.46
C SER A 63 8.50 -10.24 1.75
N GLN A 64 8.33 -11.43 2.34
CA GLN A 64 7.02 -11.91 2.76
C GLN A 64 6.37 -10.99 3.80
N PHE A 65 7.18 -10.37 4.65
CA PHE A 65 6.72 -9.44 5.69
C PHE A 65 7.32 -8.07 5.41
N PRO A 66 6.69 -7.27 4.53
CA PRO A 66 7.26 -5.97 4.16
C PRO A 66 7.31 -5.02 5.35
N LYS A 67 8.35 -4.19 5.36
CA LYS A 67 8.61 -3.26 6.45
C LYS A 67 8.12 -1.87 6.05
N ILE A 68 6.88 -1.56 6.43
CA ILE A 68 6.23 -0.32 6.00
C ILE A 68 6.97 0.93 6.45
N LYS A 69 7.60 0.90 7.62
CA LYS A 69 8.36 2.05 8.12
C LYS A 69 9.52 2.39 7.19
N GLU A 70 10.26 1.37 6.76
CA GLU A 70 11.36 1.55 5.80
C GLU A 70 10.83 1.97 4.43
N ILE A 71 9.71 1.38 4.00
CA ILE A 71 9.08 1.74 2.73
C ILE A 71 8.70 3.21 2.73
N GLN A 72 8.11 3.71 3.82
CA GLN A 72 7.76 5.12 3.92
C GLN A 72 8.97 6.03 3.79
N ILE A 73 10.07 5.69 4.47
CA ILE A 73 11.29 6.49 4.41
C ILE A 73 11.83 6.55 2.97
N GLN A 74 11.85 5.41 2.28
CA GLN A 74 12.36 5.35 0.92
C GLN A 74 11.44 6.09 -0.07
N LEU A 75 10.13 6.03 0.11
CA LEU A 75 9.19 6.70 -0.77
C LEU A 75 9.12 8.21 -0.54
N THR A 76 9.60 8.69 0.60
CA THR A 76 9.56 10.12 0.91
C THR A 76 10.24 10.97 -0.16
N GLY A 77 11.30 10.46 -0.79
CA GLY A 77 11.99 11.14 -1.87
C GLY A 77 11.14 11.33 -3.13
N PHE A 78 10.10 10.53 -3.30
CA PHE A 78 9.23 10.59 -4.48
C PHE A 78 7.89 11.28 -4.19
N LEU A 79 7.29 11.01 -3.03
CA LEU A 79 5.93 11.45 -2.70
C LEU A 79 5.90 12.62 -1.71
N ASN A 80 7.04 12.94 -1.12
CA ASN A 80 7.19 14.07 -0.19
C ASN A 80 6.14 14.08 0.93
N LYS A 81 5.37 15.15 1.06
CA LYS A 81 4.38 15.30 2.12
C LYS A 81 3.23 14.29 2.07
N ASP A 82 2.99 13.69 0.91
CA ASP A 82 1.90 12.73 0.74
C ASP A 82 2.30 11.30 1.11
N THR A 83 3.59 11.06 1.39
CA THR A 83 4.11 9.74 1.67
C THR A 83 3.46 9.10 2.89
N ALA A 84 3.35 9.84 3.98
CA ALA A 84 2.81 9.30 5.23
C ALA A 84 1.37 8.84 5.07
N ALA A 85 0.53 9.68 4.43
CA ALA A 85 -0.87 9.34 4.19
C ALA A 85 -1.01 8.15 3.24
N PHE A 86 -0.20 8.12 2.18
CA PHE A 86 -0.18 7.00 1.24
C PHE A 86 0.16 5.68 1.94
N CYS A 87 1.23 5.68 2.72
CA CYS A 87 1.68 4.46 3.40
C CYS A 87 0.68 3.99 4.46
N LYS A 88 0.04 4.91 5.16
CA LYS A 88 -0.99 4.57 6.13
C LYS A 88 -2.17 3.89 5.45
N GLU A 89 -2.65 4.46 4.37
CA GLU A 89 -3.78 3.91 3.62
C GLU A 89 -3.43 2.54 3.03
N LEU A 90 -2.24 2.42 2.43
CA LEU A 90 -1.75 1.16 1.90
C LEU A 90 -1.69 0.09 2.99
N TRP A 91 -1.13 0.43 4.16
CA TRP A 91 -0.98 -0.52 5.25
C TRP A 91 -2.32 -0.96 5.82
N ASP A 92 -3.25 -0.02 6.01
CA ASP A 92 -4.59 -0.34 6.48
C ASP A 92 -5.30 -1.30 5.52
N LEU A 93 -5.16 -1.08 4.21
CA LEU A 93 -5.74 -1.96 3.20
C LEU A 93 -5.10 -3.34 3.24
N MET A 94 -3.78 -3.43 3.39
CA MET A 94 -3.10 -4.71 3.45
C MET A 94 -3.42 -5.48 4.73
N LEU A 95 -3.55 -4.78 5.85
CA LEU A 95 -3.99 -5.41 7.11
C LEU A 95 -5.40 -5.99 6.97
N SER A 96 -6.30 -5.24 6.36
CA SER A 96 -7.66 -5.70 6.09
C SER A 96 -7.66 -6.90 5.13
N ALA A 97 -6.83 -6.84 4.10
CA ALA A 97 -6.73 -7.89 3.09
C ALA A 97 -6.29 -9.22 3.67
N GLN A 98 -5.27 -9.21 4.53
CA GLN A 98 -4.77 -10.48 5.09
C GLN A 98 -5.76 -11.15 6.02
N ASP A 99 -6.69 -10.40 6.60
CA ASP A 99 -7.75 -10.92 7.45
C ASP A 99 -8.95 -11.42 6.62
N SER A 100 -8.96 -11.17 5.32
CA SER A 100 -10.01 -11.60 4.41
C SER A 100 -9.70 -12.95 3.79
N PRO A 101 -10.68 -13.84 3.63
CA PRO A 101 -10.45 -15.16 3.00
C PRO A 101 -9.90 -15.07 1.58
N MET A 102 -10.21 -13.99 0.84
CA MET A 102 -9.79 -13.83 -0.54
C MET A 102 -8.56 -12.95 -0.69
N GLY A 103 -8.00 -12.45 0.40
CA GLY A 103 -6.86 -11.54 0.34
C GLY A 103 -7.22 -10.16 -0.22
N VAL A 104 -8.50 -9.80 -0.21
CA VAL A 104 -9.00 -8.52 -0.73
C VAL A 104 -9.45 -7.66 0.45
N PRO A 105 -9.02 -6.38 0.50
CA PRO A 105 -9.46 -5.49 1.57
C PRO A 105 -10.99 -5.40 1.63
N LYS A 106 -11.54 -5.35 2.83
CA LYS A 106 -12.99 -5.29 3.02
C LYS A 106 -13.63 -4.12 2.29
N GLU A 107 -12.94 -2.98 2.28
CA GLU A 107 -13.38 -1.77 1.61
C GLU A 107 -13.55 -1.99 0.10
N MET A 108 -12.63 -2.74 -0.50
CA MET A 108 -12.68 -3.08 -1.92
C MET A 108 -13.69 -4.18 -2.24
N LEU A 109 -13.93 -5.08 -1.29
CA LEU A 109 -14.94 -6.12 -1.45
C LEU A 109 -16.35 -5.52 -1.59
N GLU A 110 -16.66 -4.52 -0.78
CA GLU A 110 -17.95 -3.84 -0.86
C GLU A 110 -18.13 -3.15 -2.20
N ALA A 111 -17.11 -2.43 -2.68
CA ALA A 111 -17.15 -1.78 -3.98
C ALA A 111 -17.32 -2.79 -5.11
N LYS A 112 -16.61 -3.92 -5.03
CA LYS A 112 -16.70 -4.96 -6.05
C LYS A 112 -18.08 -5.63 -6.07
N LYS A 113 -18.67 -5.85 -4.90
CA LYS A 113 -20.04 -6.38 -4.82
C LYS A 113 -21.05 -5.45 -5.48
N LEU A 114 -20.89 -4.15 -5.25
CA LEU A 114 -21.76 -3.15 -5.87
C LEU A 114 -21.63 -3.15 -7.39
N GLU A 115 -20.41 -3.25 -7.90
CA GLU A 115 -20.14 -3.33 -9.34
C GLU A 115 -20.80 -4.57 -9.95
N LEU A 116 -20.66 -5.72 -9.31
CA LEU A 116 -21.25 -6.97 -9.77
C LEU A 116 -22.77 -6.91 -9.76
N GLN A 117 -23.36 -6.31 -8.74
CA GLN A 117 -24.79 -6.14 -8.65
C GLN A 117 -25.31 -5.21 -9.75
N GLN A 118 -24.59 -4.13 -10.04
CA GLN A 118 -24.97 -3.20 -11.11
C GLN A 118 -24.89 -3.86 -12.47
N GLU A 119 -23.87 -4.70 -12.71
CA GLU A 119 -23.76 -5.45 -13.95
C GLU A 119 -24.92 -6.43 -14.13
N GLN A 120 -25.30 -7.14 -13.08
CA GLN A 120 -26.44 -8.06 -13.11
C GLN A 120 -27.75 -7.34 -13.42
N VAL A 121 -27.93 -6.15 -12.87
CA VAL A 121 -29.13 -5.34 -13.14
C VAL A 121 -29.18 -4.89 -14.59
N ARG A 122 -28.03 -4.57 -15.18
CA ARG A 122 -27.96 -4.16 -16.59
C ARG A 122 -28.30 -5.28 -17.57
N HIS A 123 -28.07 -6.53 -17.18
CA HIS A 123 -28.30 -7.70 -18.04
C HIS A 123 -29.68 -8.33 -17.82
N SER A 124 -30.44 -7.85 -16.88
CA SER A 124 -31.78 -8.39 -16.60
C SER A 124 -32.86 -7.74 -17.45
#